data_ce86c4181e34afb45329e1b6b536781f
#
_entry.id   ce86c4181e34afb45329e1b6b536781f
#
_cell.length_a   1.000
_cell.length_b   1.000
_cell.length_c   1.000
_cell.angle_alpha   90.00
_cell.angle_beta   90.00
_cell.angle_gamma   90.00
#
_symmetry.space_group_name_H-M   'P 1'
#
loop_
_entity.id
_entity.type
_entity.pdbx_description
1 polymer ?
#
loop_
_entity_poly.entity_id
_entity_poly.type
_entity_poly.pdbx_seq_one_letter_code
_entity_poly.pdbx_strand_id
1 'polypeptide(L)'
;WCVLFSSKQRYGKSFLFYLLEKLYGEANSDSEVETDDFVDKYRDWMMSCNSVFCHEFSWPARDKKFFSKMKRLITETKHKVETKYRTKIKFRGAYNIWLASNDPVPLNLGKGDGRYHVIRIEETPQELLAEVNNPNYYKDLFKLLEDRYFLNKVFDYFNNYKIDYKIFDRNHVPKTDAKQDLQDAGLEQWMKDLNELREKKLPPFRRNFTCEFWILEELRKKENGRAGYGSMFHGVDEEKIRIYFDEINAKRLNKGIQIALGDDTKRRKYWITENQHFWKNCTDKKLMRLHMEKTKDGKSKFDPPPLLIHASNEAQKEKSLNGGDYAHSQNRGVG
;
A
#
# COMPACT_ATOMS: atom_id res chain seq x y z
N TRP A 1 8.74 5.55 7.74
CA TRP A 1 7.47 4.85 7.55
C TRP A 1 6.97 4.24 8.86
N CYS A 2 5.70 3.92 8.91
CA CYS A 2 5.01 3.38 10.06
C CYS A 2 4.86 1.86 9.91
N VAL A 3 4.96 1.11 11.00
CA VAL A 3 4.75 -0.34 10.99
C VAL A 3 3.37 -0.66 11.55
N LEU A 4 2.59 -1.46 10.83
CA LEU A 4 1.28 -1.94 11.23
C LEU A 4 1.29 -3.47 11.35
N PHE A 5 1.12 -3.96 12.57
CA PHE A 5 0.93 -5.39 12.85
C PHE A 5 -0.57 -5.72 12.81
N SER A 6 -0.95 -6.59 11.88
CA SER A 6 -2.32 -7.06 11.71
C SER A 6 -2.41 -8.56 12.01
N SER A 7 -3.17 -8.94 13.01
CA SER A 7 -3.45 -10.35 13.35
C SER A 7 -4.60 -10.44 14.35
N LYS A 8 -5.11 -11.64 14.57
CA LYS A 8 -6.10 -11.90 15.63
C LYS A 8 -5.52 -11.61 17.01
N GLN A 9 -6.37 -11.61 18.02
CA GLN A 9 -5.96 -11.46 19.41
C GLN A 9 -5.04 -12.61 19.86
N ARG A 10 -4.16 -12.33 20.82
CA ARG A 10 -3.23 -13.28 21.44
C ARG A 10 -2.07 -13.79 20.54
N TYR A 11 -1.80 -13.11 19.42
CA TYR A 11 -0.70 -13.45 18.50
C TYR A 11 0.64 -12.75 18.83
N GLY A 12 0.81 -12.31 20.08
CA GLY A 12 2.10 -11.78 20.55
C GLY A 12 2.42 -10.32 20.24
N LYS A 13 1.52 -9.57 19.59
CA LYS A 13 1.76 -8.15 19.25
C LYS A 13 2.17 -7.31 20.45
N SER A 14 1.44 -7.44 21.56
CA SER A 14 1.71 -6.68 22.78
C SER A 14 3.08 -6.99 23.39
N PHE A 15 3.51 -8.25 23.35
CA PHE A 15 4.86 -8.61 23.81
C PHE A 15 5.93 -7.86 23.01
N LEU A 16 5.80 -7.83 21.69
CA LEU A 16 6.74 -7.12 20.83
C LEU A 16 6.79 -5.62 21.17
N PHE A 17 5.64 -5.00 21.42
CA PHE A 17 5.59 -3.58 21.78
C PHE A 17 6.24 -3.30 23.12
N TYR A 18 5.96 -4.11 24.14
CA TYR A 18 6.64 -3.99 25.45
C TYR A 18 8.14 -4.19 25.33
N LEU A 19 8.59 -5.15 24.52
CA LEU A 19 10.02 -5.33 24.27
C LEU A 19 10.65 -4.09 23.63
N LEU A 20 10.02 -3.55 22.59
CA LEU A 20 10.50 -2.34 21.91
C LEU A 20 10.50 -1.13 22.84
N GLU A 21 9.45 -0.97 23.65
CA GLU A 21 9.37 0.11 24.65
C GLU A 21 10.53 0.03 25.66
N LYS A 22 10.83 -1.17 26.18
CA LYS A 22 11.98 -1.38 27.06
C LYS A 22 13.32 -1.06 26.36
N LEU A 23 13.44 -1.37 25.07
CA LEU A 23 14.66 -1.10 24.30
C LEU A 23 14.83 0.38 23.96
N TYR A 24 13.75 1.09 23.61
CA TYR A 24 13.78 2.54 23.37
C TYR A 24 13.91 3.33 24.67
N GLY A 25 13.44 2.76 25.77
CA GLY A 25 13.32 3.40 27.10
C GLY A 25 11.97 4.06 27.30
N GLU A 26 11.40 3.85 28.48
CA GLU A 26 10.07 4.38 28.85
C GLU A 26 9.97 5.90 28.71
N ALA A 27 11.05 6.64 29.02
CA ALA A 27 11.09 8.10 28.89
C ALA A 27 11.06 8.59 27.42
N ASN A 28 11.31 7.70 26.44
CA ASN A 28 11.31 8.02 25.02
C ASN A 28 10.11 7.41 24.28
N SER A 29 9.25 6.71 25.01
CA SER A 29 8.15 5.92 24.45
C SER A 29 6.82 6.38 25.02
N ASP A 30 5.75 6.26 24.21
CA ASP A 30 4.39 6.43 24.66
C ASP A 30 3.54 5.27 24.10
N SER A 31 3.03 4.45 25.01
CA SER A 31 2.19 3.28 24.73
C SER A 31 0.71 3.49 25.06
N GLU A 32 0.34 4.69 25.52
CA GLU A 32 -1.03 5.07 25.85
C GLU A 32 -1.74 5.81 24.70
N VAL A 33 -1.05 5.98 23.55
CA VAL A 33 -1.62 6.67 22.39
C VAL A 33 -2.71 5.83 21.73
N GLU A 34 -3.91 6.37 21.69
CA GLU A 34 -5.06 5.79 21.01
C GLU A 34 -5.18 6.27 19.57
N THR A 35 -6.02 5.61 18.79
CA THR A 35 -6.22 5.95 17.37
C THR A 35 -6.66 7.40 17.16
N ASP A 36 -7.53 7.91 18.02
CA ASP A 36 -8.06 9.28 17.93
C ASP A 36 -7.00 10.35 18.24
N ASP A 37 -6.01 10.04 19.06
CA ASP A 37 -4.93 10.96 19.40
C ASP A 37 -4.11 11.39 18.18
N PHE A 38 -4.02 10.54 17.14
CA PHE A 38 -3.32 10.91 15.90
C PHE A 38 -4.01 12.06 15.16
N VAL A 39 -5.31 12.26 15.38
CA VAL A 39 -6.11 13.31 14.71
C VAL A 39 -6.60 14.38 15.67
N ASP A 40 -6.37 14.24 16.94
CA ASP A 40 -6.76 15.26 17.90
C ASP A 40 -6.04 16.60 17.64
N LYS A 41 -6.61 17.64 18.20
CA LYS A 41 -6.05 18.99 18.19
C LYS A 41 -4.86 19.10 19.14
N TYR A 42 -4.98 18.50 20.31
CA TYR A 42 -3.99 18.49 21.38
C TYR A 42 -3.19 17.19 21.32
N ARG A 43 -1.91 17.29 21.03
CA ARG A 43 -1.01 16.15 20.83
C ARG A 43 0.26 16.34 21.66
N ASP A 44 0.09 16.46 22.97
CA ASP A 44 1.17 16.76 23.91
C ASP A 44 2.21 15.62 23.95
N TRP A 45 1.78 14.38 23.71
CA TRP A 45 2.65 13.22 23.58
C TRP A 45 3.76 13.40 22.52
N MET A 46 3.52 14.18 21.48
CA MET A 46 4.51 14.45 20.45
C MET A 46 5.76 15.17 20.97
N MET A 47 5.71 15.77 22.15
CA MET A 47 6.84 16.50 22.72
C MET A 47 7.63 15.67 23.75
N SER A 48 7.05 14.58 24.24
CA SER A 48 7.62 13.74 25.29
C SER A 48 8.31 12.48 24.79
N CYS A 49 7.96 12.01 23.60
CA CYS A 49 8.49 10.74 23.08
C CYS A 49 8.94 10.83 21.62
N ASN A 50 9.70 9.84 21.18
CA ASN A 50 10.05 9.62 19.79
C ASN A 50 9.59 8.24 19.24
N SER A 51 9.06 7.39 20.11
CA SER A 51 8.50 6.10 19.79
C SER A 51 7.09 5.99 20.33
N VAL A 52 6.16 5.65 19.46
CA VAL A 52 4.71 5.63 19.74
C VAL A 52 4.17 4.26 19.44
N PHE A 53 3.45 3.67 20.40
CA PHE A 53 2.84 2.36 20.31
C PHE A 53 1.33 2.48 20.50
N CYS A 54 0.56 2.19 19.45
CA CYS A 54 -0.89 2.14 19.52
C CYS A 54 -1.34 0.67 19.48
N HIS A 55 -1.85 0.16 20.59
CA HIS A 55 -2.15 -1.26 20.78
C HIS A 55 -3.42 -1.74 20.09
N GLU A 56 -4.41 -0.87 19.92
CA GLU A 56 -5.71 -1.20 19.32
C GLU A 56 -6.06 -0.21 18.21
N PHE A 57 -5.18 -0.17 17.20
CA PHE A 57 -5.37 0.75 16.10
C PHE A 57 -6.50 0.29 15.17
N SER A 58 -7.46 1.17 14.91
CA SER A 58 -8.52 0.96 13.93
C SER A 58 -8.99 2.29 13.34
N TRP A 59 -8.86 2.45 12.02
CA TRP A 59 -9.40 3.58 11.27
C TRP A 59 -9.90 3.14 9.88
N PRO A 60 -11.00 2.39 9.83
CA PRO A 60 -11.50 1.80 8.58
C PRO A 60 -12.10 2.84 7.62
N ALA A 61 -12.44 4.05 8.11
CA ALA A 61 -13.03 5.10 7.28
C ALA A 61 -12.03 5.70 6.29
N ARG A 62 -12.50 6.07 5.09
CA ARG A 62 -11.74 6.85 4.09
C ARG A 62 -11.74 8.34 4.46
N ASP A 63 -11.16 8.69 5.59
CA ASP A 63 -11.10 10.06 6.07
C ASP A 63 -9.85 10.79 5.57
N LYS A 64 -10.04 11.71 4.63
CA LYS A 64 -8.96 12.54 4.07
C LYS A 64 -8.21 13.33 5.15
N LYS A 65 -8.89 13.76 6.23
CA LYS A 65 -8.28 14.51 7.33
C LYS A 65 -7.32 13.63 8.12
N PHE A 66 -7.74 12.41 8.44
CA PHE A 66 -6.89 11.42 9.11
C PHE A 66 -5.63 11.14 8.28
N PHE A 67 -5.81 10.73 7.03
CA PHE A 67 -4.67 10.40 6.15
C PHE A 67 -3.72 11.57 5.95
N SER A 68 -4.23 12.80 5.86
CA SER A 68 -3.38 13.99 5.75
C SER A 68 -2.55 14.23 7.00
N LYS A 69 -3.14 14.05 8.19
CA LYS A 69 -2.42 14.20 9.47
C LYS A 69 -1.38 13.10 9.67
N MET A 70 -1.75 11.84 9.42
CA MET A 70 -0.82 10.70 9.48
C MET A 70 0.33 10.83 8.49
N LYS A 71 0.03 11.26 7.26
CA LYS A 71 1.08 11.55 6.28
C LYS A 71 2.12 12.51 6.83
N ARG A 72 1.68 13.63 7.40
CA ARG A 72 2.58 14.63 7.98
C ARG A 72 3.37 14.08 9.15
N LEU A 73 2.73 13.33 10.02
CA LEU A 73 3.36 12.72 11.19
C LEU A 73 4.48 11.74 10.79
N ILE A 74 4.23 10.91 9.75
CA ILE A 74 5.19 9.89 9.28
C ILE A 74 6.33 10.51 8.45
N THR A 75 6.09 11.58 7.68
CA THR A 75 7.04 12.07 6.67
C THR A 75 7.72 13.39 7.02
N GLU A 76 7.11 14.20 7.88
CA GLU A 76 7.65 15.51 8.23
C GLU A 76 8.45 15.44 9.54
N THR A 77 9.50 16.23 9.63
CA THR A 77 10.31 16.40 10.86
C THR A 77 10.04 17.72 11.56
N LYS A 78 9.19 18.57 10.99
CA LYS A 78 8.80 19.85 11.57
C LYS A 78 7.33 19.80 11.93
N HIS A 79 7.04 19.92 13.21
CA HIS A 79 5.69 19.82 13.73
C HIS A 79 5.26 21.11 14.45
N LYS A 80 3.96 21.36 14.44
CA LYS A 80 3.31 22.40 15.19
C LYS A 80 2.25 21.76 16.07
N VAL A 81 2.47 21.80 17.36
CA VAL A 81 1.58 21.23 18.36
C VAL A 81 0.85 22.32 19.10
N GLU A 82 -0.42 22.11 19.32
CA GLU A 82 -1.26 22.95 20.17
C GLU A 82 -1.46 22.20 21.49
N THR A 83 -1.01 22.79 22.58
CA THR A 83 -1.18 22.23 23.92
C THR A 83 -2.33 22.95 24.63
N LYS A 84 -2.96 22.29 25.60
CA LYS A 84 -4.02 22.94 26.39
C LYS A 84 -3.43 24.15 27.14
N TYR A 85 -4.10 25.30 27.03
CA TYR A 85 -3.75 26.53 27.76
C TYR A 85 -2.40 27.18 27.41
N ARG A 86 -1.76 26.79 26.29
CA ARG A 86 -0.48 27.36 25.84
C ARG A 86 -0.52 27.76 24.37
N THR A 87 0.41 28.63 23.98
CA THR A 87 0.63 28.98 22.56
C THR A 87 1.16 27.78 21.76
N LYS A 88 0.83 27.75 20.48
CA LYS A 88 1.30 26.69 19.58
C LYS A 88 2.82 26.63 19.56
N ILE A 89 3.36 25.47 19.85
CA ILE A 89 4.79 25.20 19.89
C ILE A 89 5.22 24.60 18.56
N LYS A 90 6.32 25.10 18.00
CA LYS A 90 6.99 24.51 16.84
C LYS A 90 8.21 23.75 17.32
N PHE A 91 8.35 22.51 16.92
CA PHE A 91 9.52 21.70 17.25
C PHE A 91 9.92 20.79 16.08
N ARG A 92 11.08 20.16 16.21
CA ARG A 92 11.56 19.15 15.28
C ARG A 92 11.60 17.81 15.98
N GLY A 93 11.01 16.81 15.33
CA GLY A 93 11.01 15.43 15.82
C GLY A 93 10.68 14.48 14.67
N ALA A 94 11.15 13.28 14.77
CA ALA A 94 10.77 12.15 13.93
C ALA A 94 10.28 11.05 14.85
N TYR A 95 9.24 10.34 14.44
CA TYR A 95 8.58 9.32 15.26
C TYR A 95 8.75 7.94 14.66
N ASN A 96 9.06 6.97 15.51
CA ASN A 96 8.89 5.56 15.24
C ASN A 96 7.44 5.21 15.63
N ILE A 97 6.60 4.93 14.65
CA ILE A 97 5.18 4.67 14.87
C ILE A 97 4.91 3.19 14.65
N TRP A 98 4.41 2.56 15.72
CA TRP A 98 4.09 1.15 15.77
C TRP A 98 2.60 0.98 16.07
N LEU A 99 1.89 0.37 15.15
CA LEU A 99 0.45 0.17 15.24
C LEU A 99 0.17 -1.33 15.33
N ALA A 100 -0.74 -1.74 16.20
CA ALA A 100 -1.23 -3.11 16.26
C ALA A 100 -2.74 -3.12 16.13
N SER A 101 -3.27 -4.04 15.35
CA SER A 101 -4.70 -4.18 15.16
C SER A 101 -5.16 -5.63 15.21
N ASN A 102 -6.37 -5.82 15.73
CA ASN A 102 -7.11 -7.07 15.66
C ASN A 102 -8.16 -7.06 14.53
N ASP A 103 -8.39 -5.89 13.93
CA ASP A 103 -9.35 -5.75 12.86
C ASP A 103 -8.81 -6.32 11.54
N PRO A 104 -9.66 -6.98 10.75
CA PRO A 104 -9.26 -7.47 9.42
C PRO A 104 -8.89 -6.35 8.45
N VAL A 105 -9.51 -5.16 8.59
CA VAL A 105 -9.28 -3.96 7.77
C VAL A 105 -9.10 -2.74 8.67
N PRO A 106 -7.99 -2.68 9.42
CA PRO A 106 -7.77 -1.61 10.39
C PRO A 106 -7.55 -0.24 9.75
N LEU A 107 -7.17 -0.21 8.49
CA LEU A 107 -6.85 1.00 7.76
C LEU A 107 -7.13 0.82 6.27
N ASN A 108 -7.81 1.79 5.67
CA ASN A 108 -8.12 1.76 4.25
C ASN A 108 -6.97 2.38 3.43
N LEU A 109 -6.04 1.55 2.97
CA LEU A 109 -4.88 1.98 2.21
C LEU A 109 -5.15 2.03 0.71
N GLY A 110 -4.81 3.16 0.05
CA GLY A 110 -4.81 3.26 -1.40
C GLY A 110 -3.64 2.50 -2.04
N LYS A 111 -3.83 2.08 -3.30
CA LYS A 111 -2.76 1.44 -4.09
C LYS A 111 -1.61 2.42 -4.30
N GLY A 112 -0.45 2.23 -3.88
CA GLY A 112 0.69 3.15 -4.01
C GLY A 112 0.99 3.94 -2.74
N ASP A 113 0.31 3.66 -1.62
CA ASP A 113 0.75 4.19 -0.35
C ASP A 113 2.14 3.63 0.02
N GLY A 114 3.09 4.53 0.20
CA GLY A 114 4.48 4.22 0.54
C GLY A 114 4.85 4.49 2.00
N ARG A 115 3.87 4.58 2.92
CA ARG A 115 4.12 4.99 4.31
C ARG A 115 3.97 3.88 5.32
N TYR A 116 3.13 2.88 5.02
CA TYR A 116 2.82 1.80 5.93
C TYR A 116 3.50 0.50 5.51
N HIS A 117 4.25 -0.08 6.42
CA HIS A 117 4.74 -1.44 6.32
C HIS A 117 3.77 -2.34 7.10
N VAL A 118 3.03 -3.19 6.39
CA VAL A 118 2.03 -4.07 7.01
C VAL A 118 2.65 -5.45 7.19
N ILE A 119 2.63 -5.92 8.43
CA ILE A 119 3.10 -7.24 8.81
C ILE A 119 1.91 -8.02 9.35
N ARG A 120 1.65 -9.21 8.80
CA ARG A 120 0.65 -10.14 9.32
C ARG A 120 1.35 -11.24 10.09
N ILE A 121 0.86 -11.52 11.30
CA ILE A 121 1.29 -12.67 12.07
C ILE A 121 0.22 -13.74 11.84
N GLU A 122 0.59 -14.84 11.20
CA GLU A 122 -0.33 -15.90 10.74
C GLU A 122 -0.30 -17.13 11.65
N GLU A 123 0.84 -17.46 12.25
CA GLU A 123 0.99 -18.58 13.15
C GLU A 123 0.10 -18.42 14.37
N THR A 124 -0.71 -19.46 14.63
CA THR A 124 -1.58 -19.46 15.79
C THR A 124 -0.79 -19.72 17.08
N PRO A 125 -1.24 -19.19 18.24
CA PRO A 125 -0.63 -19.52 19.51
C PRO A 125 -0.53 -21.03 19.79
N GLN A 126 -1.49 -21.81 19.30
CA GLN A 126 -1.53 -23.26 19.44
C GLN A 126 -0.43 -23.96 18.64
N GLU A 127 -0.21 -23.54 17.38
CA GLU A 127 0.87 -24.05 16.53
C GLU A 127 2.24 -23.76 17.17
N LEU A 128 2.45 -22.52 17.60
CA LEU A 128 3.69 -22.12 18.27
C LEU A 128 3.92 -22.92 19.58
N LEU A 129 2.90 -23.08 20.41
CA LEU A 129 3.01 -23.85 21.67
C LEU A 129 3.31 -25.34 21.40
N ALA A 130 2.73 -25.91 20.34
CA ALA A 130 3.02 -27.28 19.93
C ALA A 130 4.47 -27.44 19.47
N GLU A 131 5.01 -26.48 18.73
CA GLU A 131 6.39 -26.46 18.25
C GLU A 131 7.39 -26.30 19.40
N VAL A 132 7.15 -25.35 20.29
CA VAL A 132 8.04 -25.06 21.42
C VAL A 132 7.93 -26.11 22.54
N ASN A 133 6.85 -26.89 22.59
CA ASN A 133 6.56 -27.89 23.62
C ASN A 133 6.70 -27.36 25.06
N ASN A 134 6.30 -26.12 25.30
CA ASN A 134 6.34 -25.47 26.61
C ASN A 134 4.98 -24.81 26.92
N PRO A 135 4.16 -25.38 27.82
CA PRO A 135 2.85 -24.80 28.16
C PRO A 135 2.95 -23.43 28.85
N ASN A 136 4.11 -23.09 29.43
CA ASN A 136 4.35 -21.82 30.09
C ASN A 136 5.06 -20.79 29.19
N TYR A 137 5.25 -21.10 27.91
CA TYR A 137 6.06 -20.29 26.98
C TYR A 137 5.77 -18.79 27.07
N TYR A 138 4.52 -18.39 26.96
CA TYR A 138 4.17 -16.97 27.02
C TYR A 138 4.46 -16.33 28.38
N LYS A 139 4.20 -17.08 29.49
CA LYS A 139 4.51 -16.60 30.82
C LYS A 139 6.02 -16.39 30.99
N ASP A 140 6.81 -17.32 30.51
CA ASP A 140 8.26 -17.26 30.61
C ASP A 140 8.82 -16.17 29.68
N LEU A 141 8.22 -16.01 28.48
CA LEU A 141 8.58 -14.95 27.56
C LEU A 141 8.36 -13.56 28.20
N PHE A 142 7.20 -13.33 28.87
CA PHE A 142 6.94 -12.06 29.55
C PHE A 142 7.88 -11.81 30.74
N LYS A 143 8.39 -12.85 31.44
CA LYS A 143 9.40 -12.68 32.48
C LYS A 143 10.72 -12.13 31.93
N LEU A 144 11.06 -12.43 30.67
CA LEU A 144 12.28 -11.93 30.04
C LEU A 144 12.25 -10.41 29.87
N LEU A 145 11.06 -9.77 29.81
CA LEU A 145 10.97 -8.31 29.77
C LEU A 145 11.46 -7.63 31.05
N GLU A 146 11.53 -8.37 32.16
CA GLU A 146 12.08 -7.88 33.43
C GLU A 146 13.55 -8.32 33.65
N ASP A 147 14.08 -9.16 32.75
CA ASP A 147 15.45 -9.60 32.82
C ASP A 147 16.38 -8.63 32.09
N ARG A 148 17.11 -7.84 32.87
CA ARG A 148 18.06 -6.84 32.36
C ARG A 148 19.16 -7.46 31.50
N TYR A 149 19.61 -8.68 31.81
CA TYR A 149 20.62 -9.37 31.00
C TYR A 149 20.07 -9.73 29.61
N PHE A 150 18.85 -10.26 29.55
CA PHE A 150 18.17 -10.52 28.29
C PHE A 150 17.99 -9.24 27.46
N LEU A 151 17.47 -8.17 28.07
CA LEU A 151 17.27 -6.90 27.36
C LEU A 151 18.59 -6.32 26.81
N ASN A 152 19.67 -6.38 27.58
CA ASN A 152 20.99 -5.94 27.11
C ASN A 152 21.47 -6.80 25.92
N LYS A 153 21.26 -8.11 25.94
CA LYS A 153 21.61 -8.97 24.81
C LYS A 153 20.82 -8.66 23.54
N VAL A 154 19.52 -8.40 23.68
CA VAL A 154 18.67 -7.99 22.57
C VAL A 154 19.10 -6.62 22.02
N PHE A 155 19.39 -5.67 22.91
CA PHE A 155 19.88 -4.35 22.54
C PHE A 155 21.22 -4.43 21.79
N ASP A 156 22.18 -5.21 22.31
CA ASP A 156 23.46 -5.44 21.66
C ASP A 156 23.31 -6.11 20.30
N TYR A 157 22.39 -7.07 20.17
CA TYR A 157 22.08 -7.71 18.90
C TYR A 157 21.64 -6.69 17.87
N PHE A 158 20.67 -5.83 18.19
CA PHE A 158 20.18 -4.80 17.26
C PHE A 158 21.23 -3.75 16.92
N ASN A 159 22.04 -3.32 17.89
CA ASN A 159 23.11 -2.35 17.65
C ASN A 159 24.21 -2.89 16.74
N ASN A 160 24.48 -4.20 16.80
CA ASN A 160 25.48 -4.86 15.97
C ASN A 160 24.91 -5.46 14.69
N TYR A 161 23.58 -5.41 14.49
CA TYR A 161 22.93 -5.95 13.31
C TYR A 161 23.34 -5.18 12.05
N LYS A 162 23.91 -5.89 11.09
CA LYS A 162 24.32 -5.27 9.81
C LYS A 162 23.17 -5.28 8.85
N ILE A 163 22.67 -4.09 8.53
CA ILE A 163 21.62 -3.91 7.53
C ILE A 163 22.24 -4.05 6.14
N ASP A 164 21.72 -4.96 5.34
CA ASP A 164 22.08 -5.05 3.93
C ASP A 164 21.31 -4.01 3.12
N TYR A 165 21.94 -2.88 2.87
CA TYR A 165 21.35 -1.78 2.09
C TYR A 165 21.19 -2.09 0.59
N LYS A 166 21.64 -3.25 0.10
CA LYS A 166 21.32 -3.71 -1.26
C LYS A 166 19.88 -4.25 -1.33
N ILE A 167 19.38 -4.79 -0.22
CA ILE A 167 18.05 -5.35 -0.09
C ILE A 167 17.10 -4.35 0.56
N PHE A 168 17.58 -3.63 1.57
CA PHE A 168 16.79 -2.69 2.34
C PHE A 168 16.95 -1.24 1.82
N ASP A 169 15.87 -0.67 1.31
CA ASP A 169 15.82 0.75 0.94
C ASP A 169 15.00 1.55 1.97
N ARG A 170 15.64 2.51 2.62
CA ARG A 170 14.99 3.41 3.59
C ARG A 170 13.83 4.21 3.00
N ASN A 171 13.88 4.49 1.70
CA ASN A 171 12.93 5.36 1.03
C ASN A 171 11.70 4.61 0.51
N HIS A 172 11.78 3.28 0.45
CA HIS A 172 10.71 2.44 -0.07
C HIS A 172 10.25 1.43 0.99
N VAL A 173 8.97 1.51 1.30
CA VAL A 173 8.33 0.53 2.19
C VAL A 173 8.31 -0.83 1.50
N PRO A 174 8.73 -1.91 2.16
CA PRO A 174 8.64 -3.26 1.62
C PRO A 174 7.20 -3.58 1.19
N LYS A 175 7.08 -4.22 0.04
CA LYS A 175 5.79 -4.77 -0.41
C LYS A 175 5.56 -6.09 0.30
N THR A 176 4.40 -6.23 0.94
CA THR A 176 3.98 -7.47 1.61
C THR A 176 2.61 -7.89 1.09
N ASP A 177 2.35 -9.19 1.07
CA ASP A 177 1.03 -9.71 0.71
C ASP A 177 -0.05 -9.20 1.66
N ALA A 178 0.28 -9.10 2.95
CA ALA A 178 -0.59 -8.50 3.96
C ALA A 178 -1.01 -7.06 3.63
N LYS A 179 -0.09 -6.26 3.08
CA LYS A 179 -0.41 -4.90 2.63
C LYS A 179 -1.30 -4.92 1.39
N GLN A 180 -1.02 -5.81 0.45
CA GLN A 180 -1.84 -5.96 -0.76
C GLN A 180 -3.27 -6.38 -0.41
N ASP A 181 -3.42 -7.38 0.46
CA ASP A 181 -4.72 -7.83 0.95
C ASP A 181 -5.50 -6.71 1.63
N LEU A 182 -4.82 -5.91 2.46
CA LEU A 182 -5.43 -4.76 3.13
C LEU A 182 -5.90 -3.69 2.13
N GLN A 183 -5.11 -3.43 1.10
CA GLN A 183 -5.48 -2.52 0.01
C GLN A 183 -6.71 -3.02 -0.75
N ASP A 184 -6.75 -4.31 -1.07
CA ASP A 184 -7.86 -4.92 -1.81
C ASP A 184 -9.12 -5.05 -0.93
N ALA A 185 -8.97 -5.36 0.36
CA ALA A 185 -10.08 -5.38 1.32
C ALA A 185 -10.75 -4.02 1.48
N GLY A 186 -9.96 -2.95 1.48
CA GLY A 186 -10.44 -1.58 1.62
C GLY A 186 -11.16 -1.01 0.40
N LEU A 187 -11.19 -1.71 -0.73
CA LEU A 187 -11.91 -1.24 -1.92
C LEU A 187 -13.43 -1.29 -1.73
N GLU A 188 -14.12 -0.26 -2.17
CA GLU A 188 -15.58 -0.28 -2.25
C GLU A 188 -16.06 -1.39 -3.20
N GLN A 189 -17.24 -1.97 -2.96
CA GLN A 189 -17.70 -3.13 -3.74
C GLN A 189 -17.76 -2.85 -5.24
N TRP A 190 -18.19 -1.66 -5.64
CA TRP A 190 -18.21 -1.27 -7.05
C TRP A 190 -16.80 -1.22 -7.69
N MET A 191 -15.77 -0.88 -6.93
CA MET A 191 -14.37 -0.92 -7.39
C MET A 191 -13.89 -2.36 -7.56
N LYS A 192 -14.27 -3.28 -6.65
CA LYS A 192 -13.99 -4.71 -6.76
C LYS A 192 -14.64 -5.29 -8.01
N ASP A 193 -15.91 -4.94 -8.25
CA ASP A 193 -16.64 -5.35 -9.45
C ASP A 193 -15.98 -4.83 -10.74
N LEU A 194 -15.50 -3.59 -10.75
CA LEU A 194 -14.78 -3.04 -11.90
C LEU A 194 -13.41 -3.72 -12.11
N ASN A 195 -12.69 -4.03 -11.05
CA ASN A 195 -11.44 -4.77 -11.14
C ASN A 195 -11.66 -6.17 -11.73
N GLU A 196 -12.68 -6.88 -11.29
CA GLU A 196 -13.06 -8.19 -11.86
C GLU A 196 -13.38 -8.09 -13.36
N LEU A 197 -14.15 -7.08 -13.79
CA LEU A 197 -14.43 -6.83 -15.20
C LEU A 197 -13.15 -6.55 -16.00
N ARG A 198 -12.22 -5.80 -15.43
CA ARG A 198 -10.95 -5.47 -16.06
C ARG A 198 -10.05 -6.70 -16.23
N GLU A 199 -9.90 -7.51 -15.19
CA GLU A 199 -9.10 -8.73 -15.22
C GLU A 199 -9.63 -9.74 -16.23
N LYS A 200 -10.96 -9.90 -16.28
CA LYS A 200 -11.65 -10.77 -17.25
C LYS A 200 -11.78 -10.14 -18.65
N LYS A 201 -11.28 -8.94 -18.87
CA LYS A 201 -11.42 -8.17 -20.12
C LYS A 201 -12.87 -8.08 -20.62
N LEU A 202 -13.80 -7.93 -19.70
CA LEU A 202 -15.21 -7.75 -19.99
C LEU A 202 -15.54 -6.26 -20.21
N PRO A 203 -16.69 -5.91 -20.84
CA PRO A 203 -17.09 -4.52 -20.91
C PRO A 203 -17.13 -3.86 -19.51
N PRO A 204 -16.67 -2.61 -19.36
CA PRO A 204 -16.21 -1.65 -20.36
C PRO A 204 -14.68 -1.77 -20.65
N PHE A 205 -13.99 -2.81 -20.18
CA PHE A 205 -12.55 -2.98 -20.27
C PHE A 205 -12.10 -3.98 -21.39
N ARG A 206 -12.96 -4.26 -22.35
CA ARG A 206 -12.61 -5.13 -23.49
C ARG A 206 -11.46 -4.61 -24.33
N ARG A 207 -11.23 -3.31 -24.28
CA ARG A 207 -10.21 -2.60 -25.05
C ARG A 207 -9.31 -1.82 -24.10
N ASN A 208 -8.23 -1.34 -24.64
CA ASN A 208 -7.25 -0.58 -23.88
C ASN A 208 -7.74 0.82 -23.48
N PHE A 209 -8.93 1.19 -23.95
CA PHE A 209 -9.59 2.45 -23.63
C PHE A 209 -10.93 2.23 -22.97
N THR A 210 -11.24 3.10 -22.01
CA THR A 210 -12.59 3.26 -21.47
C THR A 210 -12.87 4.73 -21.12
N CYS A 211 -14.07 5.04 -20.73
CA CYS A 211 -14.45 6.38 -20.28
C CYS A 211 -15.47 6.28 -19.13
N GLU A 212 -15.62 7.39 -18.40
CA GLU A 212 -16.50 7.47 -17.24
C GLU A 212 -17.94 7.03 -17.59
N PHE A 213 -18.43 7.45 -18.73
CA PHE A 213 -19.79 7.11 -19.19
C PHE A 213 -19.98 5.59 -19.35
N TRP A 214 -19.07 4.88 -20.01
CA TRP A 214 -19.20 3.44 -20.22
C TRP A 214 -19.12 2.65 -18.91
N ILE A 215 -18.31 3.12 -17.97
CA ILE A 215 -18.25 2.50 -16.65
C ILE A 215 -19.58 2.70 -15.92
N LEU A 216 -20.13 3.91 -15.90
CA LEU A 216 -21.42 4.19 -15.27
C LEU A 216 -22.56 3.40 -15.90
N GLU A 217 -22.56 3.25 -17.23
CA GLU A 217 -23.57 2.39 -17.90
C GLU A 217 -23.46 0.92 -17.47
N GLU A 218 -22.24 0.39 -17.37
CA GLU A 218 -22.04 -0.99 -16.98
C GLU A 218 -22.43 -1.25 -15.52
N LEU A 219 -22.12 -0.33 -14.63
CA LEU A 219 -22.56 -0.39 -13.23
C LEU A 219 -24.09 -0.37 -13.12
N ARG A 220 -24.79 0.47 -13.91
CA ARG A 220 -26.26 0.52 -13.96
C ARG A 220 -26.87 -0.78 -14.48
N LYS A 221 -26.27 -1.42 -15.48
CA LYS A 221 -26.72 -2.73 -15.98
C LYS A 221 -26.61 -3.80 -14.89
N LYS A 222 -25.52 -3.83 -14.15
CA LYS A 222 -25.34 -4.76 -13.02
C LYS A 222 -26.35 -4.53 -11.91
N GLU A 223 -26.67 -3.27 -11.60
CA GLU A 223 -27.68 -2.91 -10.61
C GLU A 223 -29.07 -3.45 -11.00
N ASN A 224 -29.48 -3.23 -12.25
CA ASN A 224 -30.78 -3.68 -12.75
C ASN A 224 -30.92 -5.19 -12.86
N GLY A 225 -29.81 -5.94 -12.99
CA GLY A 225 -29.80 -7.41 -13.07
C GLY A 225 -29.80 -8.13 -11.70
N ARG A 226 -29.62 -7.42 -10.61
CA ARG A 226 -29.62 -7.97 -9.24
C ARG A 226 -30.92 -7.60 -8.52
N ALA A 227 -32.00 -8.30 -8.84
CA ALA A 227 -33.27 -8.17 -8.13
C ALA A 227 -33.06 -8.48 -6.64
N GLY A 228 -33.20 -7.49 -5.75
CA GLY A 228 -33.27 -7.67 -4.30
C GLY A 228 -32.17 -7.05 -3.45
N TYR A 229 -31.10 -6.51 -4.03
CA TYR A 229 -30.12 -5.72 -3.29
C TYR A 229 -30.32 -4.24 -3.60
N GLY A 230 -30.75 -3.46 -2.62
CA GLY A 230 -30.85 -2.01 -2.72
C GLY A 230 -29.55 -1.43 -3.28
N SER A 231 -29.63 -0.45 -4.14
CA SER A 231 -28.61 0.05 -5.05
C SER A 231 -27.18 0.09 -4.46
N MET A 232 -26.39 -0.93 -4.75
CA MET A 232 -24.97 -1.02 -4.32
C MET A 232 -24.11 0.09 -4.96
N PHE A 233 -24.62 0.75 -5.98
CA PHE A 233 -23.93 1.79 -6.75
C PHE A 233 -24.52 3.19 -6.56
N HIS A 234 -25.41 3.36 -5.57
CA HIS A 234 -25.94 4.66 -5.22
C HIS A 234 -24.81 5.63 -4.87
N GLY A 235 -24.75 6.74 -5.59
CA GLY A 235 -23.76 7.77 -5.37
C GLY A 235 -22.40 7.54 -6.04
N VAL A 236 -22.27 6.59 -6.98
CA VAL A 236 -21.12 6.53 -7.88
C VAL A 236 -21.34 7.50 -9.03
N ASP A 237 -20.48 8.51 -9.11
CA ASP A 237 -20.48 9.56 -10.12
C ASP A 237 -19.17 9.57 -10.93
N GLU A 238 -19.05 10.50 -11.87
CA GLU A 238 -17.85 10.65 -12.68
C GLU A 238 -16.60 10.99 -11.85
N GLU A 239 -16.75 11.69 -10.73
CA GLU A 239 -15.62 12.05 -9.87
C GLU A 239 -15.04 10.81 -9.18
N LYS A 240 -15.90 9.93 -8.64
CA LYS A 240 -15.50 8.65 -8.09
C LYS A 240 -14.84 7.74 -9.13
N ILE A 241 -15.38 7.70 -10.35
CA ILE A 241 -14.76 6.95 -11.45
C ILE A 241 -13.36 7.49 -11.79
N ARG A 242 -13.13 8.80 -11.72
CA ARG A 242 -11.78 9.38 -11.91
C ARG A 242 -10.83 8.95 -10.80
N ILE A 243 -11.29 8.90 -9.54
CA ILE A 243 -10.50 8.36 -8.44
C ILE A 243 -10.11 6.90 -8.72
N TYR A 244 -11.05 6.09 -9.19
CA TYR A 244 -10.77 4.71 -9.60
C TYR A 244 -9.70 4.63 -10.71
N PHE A 245 -9.78 5.50 -11.72
CA PHE A 245 -8.75 5.55 -12.76
C PHE A 245 -7.37 5.90 -12.23
N ASP A 246 -7.30 6.80 -11.26
CA ASP A 246 -6.04 7.15 -10.61
C ASP A 246 -5.49 5.96 -9.79
N GLU A 247 -6.36 5.21 -9.10
CA GLU A 247 -5.98 4.02 -8.34
C GLU A 247 -5.41 2.90 -9.22
N ILE A 248 -5.97 2.68 -10.41
CA ILE A 248 -5.45 1.69 -11.37
C ILE A 248 -4.33 2.24 -12.26
N ASN A 249 -3.83 3.45 -11.96
CA ASN A 249 -2.83 4.18 -12.75
C ASN A 249 -3.20 4.35 -14.23
N ALA A 250 -4.48 4.40 -14.55
CA ALA A 250 -4.91 4.69 -15.91
C ALA A 250 -4.44 6.07 -16.35
N LYS A 251 -4.02 6.20 -17.60
CA LYS A 251 -3.55 7.48 -18.14
C LYS A 251 -4.60 8.08 -19.06
N ARG A 252 -4.84 9.36 -18.91
CA ARG A 252 -5.76 10.06 -19.79
C ARG A 252 -5.16 10.15 -21.19
N LEU A 253 -5.96 9.84 -22.20
CA LEU A 253 -5.59 10.07 -23.58
C LEU A 253 -5.34 11.57 -23.79
N ASN A 254 -4.33 11.93 -24.60
CA ASN A 254 -3.85 13.31 -24.75
C ASN A 254 -4.98 14.35 -24.86
N LYS A 255 -4.80 15.49 -24.21
CA LYS A 255 -5.74 16.64 -24.29
C LYS A 255 -5.99 17.00 -25.76
N GLY A 256 -7.25 17.01 -26.15
CA GLY A 256 -7.67 17.34 -27.53
C GLY A 256 -8.08 16.16 -28.40
N ILE A 257 -7.73 14.91 -28.05
CA ILE A 257 -8.22 13.74 -28.75
C ILE A 257 -9.58 13.37 -28.17
N GLN A 258 -10.63 13.73 -28.87
CA GLN A 258 -11.99 13.30 -28.62
C GLN A 258 -12.44 12.55 -29.86
N ILE A 259 -12.81 11.29 -29.68
CA ILE A 259 -13.29 10.42 -30.75
C ILE A 259 -14.62 9.82 -30.36
N ALA A 260 -15.49 9.67 -31.36
CA ALA A 260 -16.65 8.79 -31.26
C ALA A 260 -16.17 7.36 -31.55
N LEU A 261 -16.45 6.41 -30.68
CA LEU A 261 -16.00 5.01 -30.81
C LEU A 261 -17.18 4.07 -30.70
N GLY A 262 -17.19 3.06 -31.56
CA GLY A 262 -18.29 2.09 -31.63
C GLY A 262 -19.62 2.77 -31.99
N ASP A 263 -20.70 2.35 -31.32
CA ASP A 263 -22.04 2.88 -31.53
C ASP A 263 -22.29 4.23 -30.84
N ASP A 264 -21.34 4.71 -30.04
CA ASP A 264 -21.43 6.00 -29.36
C ASP A 264 -20.99 7.13 -30.32
N THR A 265 -21.94 7.89 -30.83
CA THR A 265 -21.70 9.03 -31.74
C THR A 265 -21.13 10.27 -31.02
N LYS A 266 -21.17 10.31 -29.68
CA LYS A 266 -20.66 11.44 -28.91
C LYS A 266 -19.14 11.39 -28.78
N ARG A 267 -18.49 12.52 -28.94
CA ARG A 267 -17.06 12.66 -28.70
C ARG A 267 -16.76 12.67 -27.21
N ARG A 268 -16.00 11.69 -26.71
CA ARG A 268 -15.67 11.53 -25.31
C ARG A 268 -14.18 11.62 -25.07
N LYS A 269 -13.81 11.87 -23.82
CA LYS A 269 -12.44 11.76 -23.32
C LYS A 269 -12.24 10.34 -22.83
N TYR A 270 -11.13 9.71 -23.20
CA TYR A 270 -10.84 8.32 -22.86
C TYR A 270 -9.64 8.20 -21.91
N TRP A 271 -9.67 7.12 -21.16
CA TRP A 271 -8.58 6.70 -20.29
C TRP A 271 -7.97 5.42 -20.84
N ILE A 272 -6.63 5.38 -20.84
CA ILE A 272 -5.84 4.23 -21.29
C ILE A 272 -5.66 3.32 -20.08
N THR A 273 -6.26 2.16 -20.10
CA THR A 273 -6.21 1.18 -19.02
C THR A 273 -5.17 0.09 -19.25
N GLU A 274 -4.80 -0.17 -20.51
CA GLU A 274 -3.77 -1.13 -20.91
C GLU A 274 -2.88 -0.58 -22.03
N ASN A 275 -1.68 -1.16 -22.23
CA ASN A 275 -0.71 -0.75 -23.25
C ASN A 275 -0.42 0.75 -23.27
N GLN A 276 -0.30 1.34 -22.08
CA GLN A 276 -0.17 2.79 -21.90
C GLN A 276 1.02 3.39 -22.66
N HIS A 277 2.16 2.68 -22.70
CA HIS A 277 3.36 3.17 -23.38
C HIS A 277 3.11 3.40 -24.87
N PHE A 278 2.43 2.46 -25.52
CA PHE A 278 2.07 2.59 -26.94
C PHE A 278 1.05 3.72 -27.15
N TRP A 279 -0.07 3.68 -26.43
CA TRP A 279 -1.19 4.58 -26.67
C TRP A 279 -0.94 6.01 -26.20
N LYS A 280 -0.11 6.24 -25.21
CA LYS A 280 0.23 7.59 -24.73
C LYS A 280 0.90 8.44 -25.82
N ASN A 281 1.69 7.78 -26.67
CA ASN A 281 2.42 8.44 -27.75
C ASN A 281 1.71 8.36 -29.11
N CYS A 282 0.63 7.59 -29.20
CA CYS A 282 -0.14 7.45 -30.42
C CYS A 282 -1.02 8.69 -30.65
N THR A 283 -0.84 9.33 -31.82
CA THR A 283 -1.67 10.45 -32.28
C THR A 283 -2.63 10.06 -33.39
N ASP A 284 -2.50 8.85 -33.91
CA ASP A 284 -3.31 8.35 -35.02
C ASP A 284 -4.71 7.93 -34.57
N LYS A 285 -5.69 8.81 -34.84
CA LYS A 285 -7.11 8.56 -34.54
C LYS A 285 -7.70 7.38 -35.32
N LYS A 286 -7.11 7.05 -36.48
CA LYS A 286 -7.57 5.92 -37.30
C LYS A 286 -7.22 4.58 -36.63
N LEU A 287 -5.99 4.46 -36.11
CA LEU A 287 -5.58 3.29 -35.35
C LEU A 287 -6.41 3.09 -34.07
N MET A 288 -6.68 4.21 -33.35
CA MET A 288 -7.54 4.17 -32.17
C MET A 288 -8.95 3.66 -32.49
N ARG A 289 -9.55 4.14 -33.59
CA ARG A 289 -10.86 3.64 -34.04
C ARG A 289 -10.82 2.18 -34.42
N LEU A 290 -9.83 1.76 -35.20
CA LEU A 290 -9.67 0.35 -35.58
C LEU A 290 -9.52 -0.58 -34.36
N HIS A 291 -8.81 -0.12 -33.32
CA HIS A 291 -8.71 -0.86 -32.07
C HIS A 291 -10.07 -1.04 -31.38
N MET A 292 -10.92 -0.01 -31.39
CA MET A 292 -12.24 -0.06 -30.74
C MET A 292 -13.30 -0.75 -31.59
N GLU A 293 -13.12 -0.83 -32.92
CA GLU A 293 -14.02 -1.54 -33.82
C GLU A 293 -13.88 -3.05 -33.71
N LYS A 294 -14.99 -3.77 -33.86
CA LYS A 294 -15.02 -5.24 -33.84
C LYS A 294 -15.02 -5.80 -35.25
N THR A 295 -14.35 -6.91 -35.42
CA THR A 295 -14.53 -7.83 -36.55
C THR A 295 -15.78 -8.67 -36.34
N LYS A 296 -16.24 -9.43 -37.35
CA LYS A 296 -17.43 -10.29 -37.26
C LYS A 296 -17.31 -11.34 -36.15
N ASP A 297 -16.09 -11.78 -35.83
CA ASP A 297 -15.76 -12.73 -34.77
C ASP A 297 -15.55 -12.05 -33.37
N GLY A 298 -15.81 -10.75 -33.27
CA GLY A 298 -15.72 -9.99 -32.04
C GLY A 298 -14.31 -9.55 -31.61
N LYS A 299 -13.27 -9.92 -32.38
CA LYS A 299 -11.89 -9.46 -32.12
C LYS A 299 -11.70 -7.99 -32.51
N SER A 300 -10.64 -7.39 -32.06
CA SER A 300 -10.25 -6.05 -32.49
C SER A 300 -9.76 -6.07 -33.94
N LYS A 301 -10.04 -5.02 -34.70
CA LYS A 301 -9.47 -4.85 -36.05
C LYS A 301 -7.98 -4.44 -35.99
N PHE A 302 -7.54 -3.94 -34.86
CA PHE A 302 -6.14 -3.61 -34.61
C PHE A 302 -5.85 -3.81 -33.12
N ASP A 303 -4.94 -4.70 -32.84
CA ASP A 303 -4.38 -4.86 -31.50
C ASP A 303 -2.96 -4.27 -31.48
N PRO A 304 -2.62 -3.42 -30.49
CA PRO A 304 -1.26 -2.96 -30.36
C PRO A 304 -0.32 -4.14 -30.10
N PRO A 305 0.93 -4.07 -30.56
CA PRO A 305 1.88 -5.13 -30.34
C PRO A 305 2.00 -5.38 -28.82
N PRO A 306 2.10 -6.64 -28.39
CA PRO A 306 2.37 -6.95 -27.00
C PRO A 306 3.66 -6.24 -26.62
N LEU A 307 3.65 -5.50 -25.49
CA LEU A 307 4.86 -4.90 -24.98
C LEU A 307 5.90 -5.99 -24.77
N LEU A 308 7.09 -5.81 -25.33
CA LEU A 308 8.27 -6.60 -25.00
C LEU A 308 8.70 -6.27 -23.55
N ILE A 309 7.90 -6.73 -22.58
CA ILE A 309 8.20 -6.63 -21.14
C ILE A 309 9.41 -7.52 -20.80
N HIS A 310 9.79 -8.46 -21.68
CA HIS A 310 10.90 -9.38 -21.45
C HIS A 310 12.30 -8.82 -21.78
N ALA A 311 12.42 -7.80 -22.62
CA ALA A 311 13.74 -7.30 -23.00
C ALA A 311 14.50 -6.57 -21.89
N SER A 312 13.80 -5.95 -20.91
CA SER A 312 14.45 -5.29 -19.79
C SER A 312 14.88 -6.24 -18.67
N ASN A 313 14.20 -7.37 -18.51
CA ASN A 313 14.55 -8.35 -17.48
C ASN A 313 15.67 -9.31 -17.94
N GLU A 314 15.75 -9.62 -19.23
CA GLU A 314 16.86 -10.42 -19.78
C GLU A 314 18.14 -9.58 -19.89
N ALA A 315 18.07 -8.33 -20.30
CA ALA A 315 19.22 -7.44 -20.32
C ALA A 315 19.77 -7.10 -18.91
N GLN A 316 18.96 -7.15 -17.88
CA GLN A 316 19.41 -7.05 -16.50
C GLN A 316 20.00 -8.38 -15.97
N LYS A 317 19.47 -9.54 -16.41
CA LYS A 317 20.06 -10.85 -16.10
C LYS A 317 21.38 -11.09 -16.81
N GLU A 318 21.52 -10.71 -18.06
CA GLU A 318 22.80 -10.82 -18.77
C GLU A 318 23.86 -9.86 -18.21
N LYS A 319 23.52 -8.68 -17.76
CA LYS A 319 24.47 -7.78 -17.07
C LYS A 319 24.89 -8.29 -15.69
N SER A 320 24.05 -9.08 -15.01
CA SER A 320 24.43 -9.71 -13.72
C SER A 320 25.25 -10.99 -13.89
N LEU A 321 25.15 -11.66 -15.04
CA LEU A 321 25.95 -12.86 -15.37
C LEU A 321 27.32 -12.54 -15.98
N ASN A 322 27.44 -11.41 -16.69
CA ASN A 322 28.70 -10.99 -17.32
C ASN A 322 29.54 -10.05 -16.44
N GLY A 323 29.11 -9.74 -15.22
CA GLY A 323 29.87 -8.94 -14.24
C GLY A 323 30.73 -9.71 -13.25
N GLY A 324 30.83 -11.05 -13.39
CA GLY A 324 31.44 -11.95 -12.42
C GLY A 324 32.87 -12.39 -12.68
N ASP A 325 33.48 -12.06 -13.83
CA ASP A 325 34.82 -12.57 -14.15
C ASP A 325 35.75 -11.45 -14.64
N TYR A 326 36.20 -10.56 -13.76
CA TYR A 326 37.44 -9.80 -13.94
C TYR A 326 37.89 -9.21 -12.59
N ALA A 327 38.48 -10.03 -11.70
CA ALA A 327 39.37 -9.59 -10.63
C ALA A 327 40.11 -10.74 -9.97
N HIS A 328 40.93 -11.48 -10.73
CA HIS A 328 42.03 -12.26 -10.14
C HIS A 328 43.15 -12.44 -11.16
N SER A 329 43.95 -11.40 -11.35
CA SER A 329 45.37 -11.59 -11.70
C SER A 329 46.05 -10.21 -11.72
N GLN A 330 46.78 -9.90 -10.71
CA GLN A 330 48.05 -9.18 -10.68
C GLN A 330 48.28 -8.61 -9.28
N ASN A 331 49.03 -9.33 -8.51
CA ASN A 331 50.07 -8.79 -7.66
C ASN A 331 50.98 -9.93 -7.16
N ARG A 332 51.96 -10.26 -7.98
CA ARG A 332 53.24 -10.82 -7.52
C ARG A 332 54.30 -9.84 -7.96
N GLY A 333 55.05 -9.32 -7.01
CA GLY A 333 56.38 -8.86 -7.32
C GLY A 333 56.74 -7.52 -6.68
N VAL A 334 57.73 -7.61 -5.79
CA VAL A 334 58.82 -6.68 -5.50
C VAL A 334 58.62 -5.67 -4.38
N GLY A 335 59.44 -5.87 -3.36
CA GLY A 335 59.92 -4.88 -2.40
C GLY A 335 59.74 -5.26 -0.97
#